data_a0381a813b10ea9000fc66da78f56718
#
_entry.id   a0381a813b10ea9000fc66da78f56718
#
_cell.length_a   1.000
_cell.length_b   1.000
_cell.length_c   1.000
_cell.angle_alpha   90.00
_cell.angle_beta   90.00
_cell.angle_gamma   90.00
#
_symmetry.space_group_name_H-M   'P 1'
#
loop_
_entity.id
_entity.type
_entity.pdbx_description
1 polymer ?
#
loop_
_entity_poly.entity_id
_entity_poly.type
_entity_poly.pdbx_seq_one_letter_code
_entity_poly.pdbx_strand_id
1 'polypeptide(L)'
;MGKLDQIQEKFGVGVSSLIEEFSSLKNFKLNMISAAAYGSGVSENARTLQEYFTELGLKVSWQTIEASQEFFDLSKKISNSLAGVQEVSSKELTDFKKISSEIKIDTDADILYLHDHPALIATSYFTHIPKIYRCHFDISRASLNTWQFIKPYIQKCQAAIFTLPNFHRDLEKIKNKIFYILPSIDPLSSKNLPATEEEIKEVFNQHKISLQKPVILQVSRFDRLKDPCGLIEAFNFVQKDFPSVQLVIAGALAPDDTEAEICYQETLQKAQGNKNIKILSLNRQDRQISALQSGAAVIVQKSLAESFGLAITEALWKLKPVVASNVGGIPLQITDKKTGLLCSDIESCAKAILRLLKEKSLARRLGKNGHNLVQEKFLITRELKEYLKIFKKILQ
;
A
#
# COMPACT_ATOMS: atom_id res chain seq x y z
N MET A 1 0.47 6.68 27.67
CA MET A 1 1.20 7.37 26.59
C MET A 1 0.59 7.01 25.26
N GLY A 2 0.12 7.97 24.51
CA GLY A 2 -0.49 7.79 23.21
C GLY A 2 0.52 7.29 22.16
N LYS A 3 0.04 6.86 20.99
CA LYS A 3 0.92 6.44 19.88
C LYS A 3 1.75 7.61 19.34
N LEU A 4 1.17 8.81 19.25
CA LEU A 4 1.89 10.00 18.81
C LEU A 4 3.05 10.35 19.75
N ASP A 5 2.84 10.29 21.07
CA ASP A 5 3.90 10.49 22.07
C ASP A 5 5.02 9.44 21.90
N GLN A 6 4.65 8.18 21.66
CA GLN A 6 5.62 7.10 21.41
C GLN A 6 6.42 7.35 20.13
N ILE A 7 5.80 7.90 19.05
CA ILE A 7 6.52 8.25 17.83
C ILE A 7 7.53 9.36 18.12
N GLN A 8 7.13 10.37 18.88
CA GLN A 8 8.04 11.47 19.27
C GLN A 8 9.22 10.95 20.09
N GLU A 9 8.94 10.14 21.10
CA GLU A 9 9.98 9.61 21.99
C GLU A 9 10.95 8.68 21.28
N LYS A 10 10.43 7.73 20.50
CA LYS A 10 11.25 6.68 19.86
C LYS A 10 11.99 7.16 18.62
N PHE A 11 11.41 8.07 17.85
CA PHE A 11 11.90 8.43 16.53
C PHE A 11 12.24 9.92 16.37
N GLY A 12 12.06 10.74 17.41
CA GLY A 12 12.37 12.17 17.37
C GLY A 12 11.47 12.98 16.43
N VAL A 13 10.30 12.48 16.06
CA VAL A 13 9.36 13.16 15.15
C VAL A 13 8.45 14.09 15.95
N GLY A 14 8.54 15.39 15.73
CA GLY A 14 7.72 16.39 16.44
C GLY A 14 6.22 16.25 16.12
N VAL A 15 5.38 16.06 17.15
CA VAL A 15 3.93 15.87 17.03
C VAL A 15 3.11 16.90 17.79
N SER A 16 3.73 17.72 18.65
CA SER A 16 3.03 18.67 19.53
C SER A 16 2.14 19.66 18.75
N SER A 17 2.66 20.25 17.67
CA SER A 17 1.87 21.13 16.81
C SER A 17 0.70 20.41 16.14
N LEU A 18 0.86 19.13 15.77
CA LEU A 18 -0.20 18.33 15.18
C LEU A 18 -1.36 18.12 16.18
N ILE A 19 -1.03 17.75 17.41
CA ILE A 19 -2.03 17.55 18.49
C ILE A 19 -2.77 18.86 18.77
N GLU A 20 -2.05 19.97 18.92
CA GLU A 20 -2.65 21.28 19.14
C GLU A 20 -3.59 21.70 18.01
N GLU A 21 -3.16 21.53 16.76
CA GLU A 21 -3.96 21.93 15.61
C GLU A 21 -5.22 21.07 15.41
N PHE A 22 -5.20 19.78 15.79
CA PHE A 22 -6.38 18.91 15.76
C PHE A 22 -7.37 19.22 16.90
N SER A 23 -6.97 19.95 17.94
CA SER A 23 -7.88 20.31 19.05
C SER A 23 -9.14 21.06 18.59
N SER A 24 -9.05 21.81 17.48
CA SER A 24 -10.19 22.49 16.86
C SER A 24 -11.23 21.52 16.23
N LEU A 25 -10.85 20.26 16.01
CA LEU A 25 -11.71 19.22 15.46
C LEU A 25 -12.19 18.23 16.54
N LYS A 26 -11.98 18.54 17.81
CA LYS A 26 -12.37 17.67 18.91
C LYS A 26 -13.87 17.38 18.87
N ASN A 27 -14.22 16.09 19.05
CA ASN A 27 -15.57 15.55 18.97
C ASN A 27 -16.24 15.55 17.58
N PHE A 28 -15.52 15.96 16.53
CA PHE A 28 -16.02 15.87 15.16
C PHE A 28 -16.24 14.40 14.77
N LYS A 29 -17.42 14.11 14.20
CA LYS A 29 -17.82 12.74 13.85
C LYS A 29 -17.39 12.42 12.42
N LEU A 30 -16.45 11.51 12.27
CA LEU A 30 -15.97 11.00 10.99
C LEU A 30 -16.39 9.54 10.82
N ASN A 31 -17.19 9.23 9.79
CA ASN A 31 -17.46 7.84 9.44
C ASN A 31 -16.66 7.44 8.20
N MET A 32 -15.76 6.47 8.38
CA MET A 32 -14.94 5.90 7.32
C MET A 32 -15.66 4.67 6.76
N ILE A 33 -15.74 4.55 5.43
CA ILE A 33 -16.43 3.45 4.76
C ILE A 33 -15.50 2.82 3.72
N SER A 34 -15.35 1.50 3.78
CA SER A 34 -14.56 0.71 2.85
C SER A 34 -15.27 -0.57 2.42
N ALA A 35 -14.82 -1.19 1.33
CA ALA A 35 -15.40 -2.44 0.85
C ALA A 35 -15.10 -3.62 1.79
N ALA A 36 -13.92 -3.65 2.43
CA ALA A 36 -13.49 -4.76 3.28
C ALA A 36 -12.72 -4.29 4.51
N ALA A 37 -12.79 -5.06 5.60
CA ALA A 37 -12.11 -4.76 6.86
C ALA A 37 -10.64 -5.24 6.90
N TYR A 38 -10.20 -6.10 5.99
CA TYR A 38 -8.85 -6.68 5.98
C TYR A 38 -8.45 -7.24 4.61
N GLY A 39 -7.19 -7.62 4.49
CA GLY A 39 -6.66 -8.26 3.28
C GLY A 39 -6.15 -7.28 2.23
N SER A 40 -6.18 -5.98 2.48
CA SER A 40 -5.69 -4.96 1.55
C SER A 40 -4.95 -3.83 2.26
N GLY A 41 -4.09 -3.11 1.52
CA GLY A 41 -3.47 -1.89 2.02
C GLY A 41 -4.47 -0.79 2.36
N VAL A 42 -5.65 -0.81 1.74
CA VAL A 42 -6.75 0.13 2.04
C VAL A 42 -7.28 -0.08 3.45
N SER A 43 -7.54 -1.33 3.84
CA SER A 43 -8.03 -1.65 5.19
C SER A 43 -6.96 -1.43 6.26
N GLU A 44 -5.67 -1.64 5.94
CA GLU A 44 -4.56 -1.30 6.84
C GLU A 44 -4.48 0.22 7.06
N ASN A 45 -4.56 1.01 6.00
CA ASN A 45 -4.59 2.47 6.07
C ASN A 45 -5.82 2.98 6.85
N ALA A 46 -7.02 2.44 6.57
CA ALA A 46 -8.25 2.83 7.27
C ALA A 46 -8.14 2.59 8.79
N ARG A 47 -7.65 1.43 9.22
CA ARG A 47 -7.43 1.12 10.63
C ARG A 47 -6.43 2.07 11.28
N THR A 48 -5.31 2.29 10.62
CA THR A 48 -4.28 3.23 11.11
C THR A 48 -4.85 4.63 11.27
N LEU A 49 -5.57 5.15 10.26
CA LEU A 49 -6.19 6.47 10.35
C LEU A 49 -7.25 6.54 11.46
N GLN A 50 -8.07 5.49 11.63
CA GLN A 50 -9.06 5.43 12.71
C GLN A 50 -8.39 5.59 14.09
N GLU A 51 -7.31 4.84 14.34
CA GLU A 51 -6.59 4.88 15.61
C GLU A 51 -6.02 6.27 15.89
N TYR A 52 -5.32 6.87 14.92
CA TYR A 52 -4.69 8.18 15.10
C TYR A 52 -5.69 9.34 15.13
N PHE A 53 -6.74 9.33 14.32
CA PHE A 53 -7.77 10.35 14.40
C PHE A 53 -8.53 10.30 15.73
N THR A 54 -8.77 9.08 16.27
CA THR A 54 -9.37 8.91 17.59
C THR A 54 -8.45 9.45 18.69
N GLU A 55 -7.15 9.16 18.63
CA GLU A 55 -6.16 9.72 19.56
C GLU A 55 -6.10 11.25 19.48
N LEU A 56 -6.28 11.82 18.30
CA LEU A 56 -6.34 13.28 18.08
C LEU A 56 -7.67 13.93 18.48
N GLY A 57 -8.62 13.15 19.01
CA GLY A 57 -9.86 13.63 19.62
C GLY A 57 -11.09 13.64 18.71
N LEU A 58 -11.01 13.10 17.48
CA LEU A 58 -12.18 12.90 16.62
C LEU A 58 -13.00 11.70 17.11
N LYS A 59 -14.30 11.72 16.85
CA LYS A 59 -15.19 10.55 17.03
C LYS A 59 -15.21 9.78 15.71
N VAL A 60 -14.39 8.74 15.59
CA VAL A 60 -14.24 7.98 14.34
C VAL A 60 -14.95 6.65 14.43
N SER A 61 -15.86 6.41 13.49
CA SER A 61 -16.39 5.08 13.17
C SER A 61 -15.83 4.58 11.86
N TRP A 62 -15.65 3.28 11.73
CA TRP A 62 -15.27 2.64 10.49
C TRP A 62 -16.21 1.48 10.20
N GLN A 63 -16.86 1.53 9.05
CA GLN A 63 -17.81 0.52 8.61
C GLN A 63 -17.33 -0.11 7.31
N THR A 64 -17.60 -1.40 7.17
CA THR A 64 -17.42 -2.11 5.91
C THR A 64 -18.76 -2.32 5.22
N ILE A 65 -18.73 -2.37 3.90
CA ILE A 65 -19.92 -2.63 3.11
C ILE A 65 -20.31 -4.10 3.30
N GLU A 66 -21.57 -4.32 3.71
CA GLU A 66 -22.21 -5.62 3.72
C GLU A 66 -23.08 -5.75 2.47
N ALA A 67 -22.69 -6.63 1.56
CA ALA A 67 -23.36 -6.80 0.28
C ALA A 67 -23.24 -8.25 -0.25
N SER A 68 -23.92 -8.55 -1.34
CA SER A 68 -23.87 -9.85 -2.01
C SER A 68 -22.49 -10.08 -2.67
N GLN A 69 -22.16 -11.34 -2.96
CA GLN A 69 -20.97 -11.68 -3.74
C GLN A 69 -20.98 -11.00 -5.10
N GLU A 70 -22.14 -10.91 -5.76
CA GLU A 70 -22.31 -10.20 -7.04
C GLU A 70 -21.85 -8.74 -6.97
N PHE A 71 -22.13 -8.04 -5.86
CA PHE A 71 -21.62 -6.68 -5.64
C PHE A 71 -20.09 -6.63 -5.65
N PHE A 72 -19.43 -7.55 -4.95
CA PHE A 72 -17.98 -7.58 -4.87
C PHE A 72 -17.34 -7.98 -6.21
N ASP A 73 -17.94 -8.92 -6.94
CA ASP A 73 -17.48 -9.32 -8.28
C ASP A 73 -17.58 -8.17 -9.28
N LEU A 74 -18.70 -7.45 -9.30
CA LEU A 74 -18.86 -6.26 -10.13
C LEU A 74 -17.92 -5.13 -9.69
N SER A 75 -17.76 -4.93 -8.39
CA SER A 75 -16.79 -3.96 -7.85
C SER A 75 -15.36 -4.27 -8.32
N LYS A 76 -14.94 -5.54 -8.30
CA LYS A 76 -13.61 -5.95 -8.80
C LYS A 76 -13.47 -5.67 -10.29
N LYS A 77 -14.48 -5.99 -11.09
CA LYS A 77 -14.49 -5.66 -12.54
C LYS A 77 -14.37 -4.15 -12.78
N ILE A 78 -15.11 -3.35 -12.02
CA ILE A 78 -15.06 -1.89 -12.11
C ILE A 78 -13.66 -1.38 -11.69
N SER A 79 -13.05 -1.92 -10.64
CA SER A 79 -11.67 -1.59 -10.24
C SER A 79 -10.69 -1.84 -11.38
N ASN A 80 -10.77 -3.01 -12.02
CA ASN A 80 -9.92 -3.38 -13.15
C ASN A 80 -10.14 -2.45 -14.35
N SER A 81 -11.38 -2.06 -14.60
CA SER A 81 -11.72 -1.12 -15.67
C SER A 81 -11.25 0.31 -15.38
N LEU A 82 -11.32 0.74 -14.12
CA LEU A 82 -10.74 2.01 -13.68
C LEU A 82 -9.20 2.01 -13.81
N ALA A 83 -8.56 0.86 -13.61
CA ALA A 83 -7.11 0.68 -13.84
C ALA A 83 -6.73 0.52 -15.32
N GLY A 84 -7.70 0.45 -16.23
CA GLY A 84 -7.48 0.29 -17.68
C GLY A 84 -7.12 -1.13 -18.11
N VAL A 85 -7.47 -2.14 -17.29
CA VAL A 85 -7.13 -3.54 -17.54
C VAL A 85 -8.21 -4.27 -18.36
N GLN A 86 -9.48 -3.90 -18.17
CA GLN A 86 -10.62 -4.52 -18.86
C GLN A 86 -11.76 -3.51 -19.11
N GLU A 87 -12.72 -3.88 -19.94
CA GLU A 87 -13.94 -3.12 -20.16
C GLU A 87 -15.08 -3.66 -19.27
N VAL A 88 -16.01 -2.77 -18.88
CA VAL A 88 -17.24 -3.09 -18.17
C VAL A 88 -18.42 -2.58 -18.99
N SER A 89 -19.42 -3.41 -19.19
CA SER A 89 -20.61 -3.05 -19.96
C SER A 89 -21.52 -2.06 -19.20
N SER A 90 -22.30 -1.28 -19.93
CA SER A 90 -23.28 -0.37 -19.32
C SER A 90 -24.33 -1.10 -18.49
N LYS A 91 -24.64 -2.36 -18.81
CA LYS A 91 -25.53 -3.20 -18.01
C LYS A 91 -24.90 -3.50 -16.64
N GLU A 92 -23.65 -3.98 -16.60
CA GLU A 92 -22.94 -4.28 -15.35
C GLU A 92 -22.79 -3.03 -14.46
N LEU A 93 -22.56 -1.85 -15.03
CA LEU A 93 -22.53 -0.59 -14.28
C LEU A 93 -23.92 -0.23 -13.71
N THR A 94 -24.99 -0.51 -14.44
CA THR A 94 -26.36 -0.30 -13.99
C THR A 94 -26.72 -1.27 -12.87
N ASP A 95 -26.37 -2.55 -13.02
CA ASP A 95 -26.59 -3.58 -12.01
C ASP A 95 -25.81 -3.25 -10.71
N PHE A 96 -24.56 -2.86 -10.84
CA PHE A 96 -23.75 -2.40 -9.70
C PHE A 96 -24.39 -1.21 -8.96
N LYS A 97 -24.89 -0.21 -9.71
CA LYS A 97 -25.58 0.95 -9.13
C LYS A 97 -26.84 0.52 -8.38
N LYS A 98 -27.62 -0.39 -8.97
CA LYS A 98 -28.85 -0.91 -8.35
C LYS A 98 -28.54 -1.60 -7.03
N ILE A 99 -27.61 -2.57 -7.03
CA ILE A 99 -27.21 -3.29 -5.82
C ILE A 99 -26.65 -2.31 -4.77
N SER A 100 -25.83 -1.35 -5.19
CA SER A 100 -25.27 -0.32 -4.30
C SER A 100 -26.35 0.52 -3.62
N SER A 101 -27.49 0.78 -4.27
CA SER A 101 -28.61 1.56 -3.70
C SER A 101 -29.38 0.82 -2.62
N GLU A 102 -29.25 -0.49 -2.53
CA GLU A 102 -29.88 -1.35 -1.52
C GLU A 102 -29.03 -1.49 -0.26
N ILE A 103 -27.76 -1.07 -0.31
CA ILE A 103 -26.84 -1.14 0.82
C ILE A 103 -27.24 -0.11 1.88
N LYS A 104 -27.43 -0.60 3.10
CA LYS A 104 -27.77 0.25 4.25
C LYS A 104 -26.48 0.62 4.99
N ILE A 105 -26.29 1.91 5.17
CA ILE A 105 -25.21 2.48 5.98
C ILE A 105 -25.87 3.35 7.02
N ASP A 106 -25.67 3.03 8.29
CA ASP A 106 -26.17 3.82 9.40
C ASP A 106 -25.10 4.80 9.86
N THR A 107 -25.44 6.10 9.89
CA THR A 107 -24.46 7.13 10.27
C THR A 107 -25.14 8.41 10.74
N ASP A 108 -24.55 8.99 11.79
CA ASP A 108 -24.80 10.35 12.29
C ASP A 108 -23.55 11.24 12.14
N ALA A 109 -22.69 10.92 11.19
CA ALA A 109 -21.41 11.57 11.00
C ALA A 109 -21.54 12.98 10.42
N ASP A 110 -20.61 13.85 10.80
CA ASP A 110 -20.46 15.19 10.22
C ASP A 110 -19.80 15.11 8.84
N ILE A 111 -18.94 14.10 8.60
CA ILE A 111 -18.30 13.81 7.30
C ILE A 111 -18.26 12.30 7.05
N LEU A 112 -18.47 11.90 5.78
CA LEU A 112 -18.18 10.56 5.29
C LEU A 112 -16.81 10.54 4.61
N TYR A 113 -15.95 9.61 5.01
CA TYR A 113 -14.67 9.34 4.38
C TYR A 113 -14.72 8.01 3.61
N LEU A 114 -14.65 8.08 2.30
CA LEU A 114 -15.02 7.01 1.39
C LEU A 114 -13.76 6.42 0.72
N HIS A 115 -13.46 5.18 1.05
CA HIS A 115 -12.35 4.45 0.44
C HIS A 115 -12.81 3.78 -0.85
N ASP A 116 -12.30 4.28 -1.98
CA ASP A 116 -12.55 3.80 -3.33
C ASP A 116 -14.01 3.86 -3.80
N HIS A 117 -14.27 3.42 -5.03
CA HIS A 117 -15.54 3.57 -5.71
C HIS A 117 -16.71 2.80 -5.06
N PRO A 118 -16.52 1.63 -4.41
CA PRO A 118 -17.64 0.93 -3.79
C PRO A 118 -18.32 1.78 -2.71
N ALA A 119 -17.51 2.38 -1.82
CA ALA A 119 -18.02 3.26 -0.77
C ALA A 119 -18.65 4.54 -1.35
N LEU A 120 -18.04 5.10 -2.41
CA LEU A 120 -18.55 6.30 -3.08
C LEU A 120 -19.95 6.08 -3.66
N ILE A 121 -20.17 4.95 -4.33
CA ILE A 121 -21.46 4.64 -4.97
C ILE A 121 -22.50 4.24 -3.93
N ALA A 122 -22.15 3.37 -2.96
CA ALA A 122 -23.04 2.91 -1.91
C ALA A 122 -23.55 4.06 -1.01
N THR A 123 -22.78 5.15 -0.88
CA THR A 123 -23.18 6.32 -0.08
C THR A 123 -23.76 7.47 -0.91
N SER A 124 -24.03 7.25 -2.17
CA SER A 124 -24.48 8.32 -3.10
C SER A 124 -25.82 8.96 -2.72
N TYR A 125 -26.66 8.27 -1.98
CA TYR A 125 -27.95 8.76 -1.49
C TYR A 125 -27.86 9.74 -0.30
N PHE A 126 -26.76 9.77 0.43
CA PHE A 126 -26.53 10.81 1.45
C PHE A 126 -26.16 12.13 0.76
N THR A 127 -27.15 12.97 0.51
CA THR A 127 -26.93 14.24 -0.21
C THR A 127 -26.56 15.40 0.69
N HIS A 128 -26.87 15.30 1.99
CA HIS A 128 -26.67 16.35 2.99
C HIS A 128 -25.37 16.22 3.80
N ILE A 129 -24.74 15.03 3.81
CA ILE A 129 -23.50 14.82 4.53
C ILE A 129 -22.31 15.09 3.59
N PRO A 130 -21.36 15.97 3.96
CA PRO A 130 -20.12 16.17 3.21
C PRO A 130 -19.34 14.88 3.03
N LYS A 131 -18.71 14.70 1.87
CA LYS A 131 -17.95 13.49 1.51
C LYS A 131 -16.53 13.82 1.14
N ILE A 132 -15.59 13.03 1.65
CA ILE A 132 -14.22 12.95 1.19
C ILE A 132 -14.05 11.63 0.44
N TYR A 133 -13.71 11.68 -0.82
CA TYR A 133 -13.39 10.50 -1.61
C TYR A 133 -11.90 10.26 -1.62
N ARG A 134 -11.44 9.07 -1.25
CA ARG A 134 -10.05 8.64 -1.34
C ARG A 134 -9.92 7.53 -2.38
N CYS A 135 -9.19 7.80 -3.45
CA CYS A 135 -8.80 6.81 -4.45
C CYS A 135 -7.40 6.28 -4.13
N HIS A 136 -7.27 4.96 -3.96
CA HIS A 136 -6.02 4.31 -3.56
C HIS A 136 -5.19 3.79 -4.73
N PHE A 137 -5.68 3.87 -5.97
CA PHE A 137 -5.00 3.36 -7.15
C PHE A 137 -5.06 4.35 -8.32
N ASP A 138 -4.28 4.07 -9.36
CA ASP A 138 -4.22 4.89 -10.57
C ASP A 138 -5.46 4.64 -11.44
N ILE A 139 -6.26 5.68 -11.67
CA ILE A 139 -7.44 5.66 -12.54
C ILE A 139 -7.26 6.52 -13.79
N SER A 140 -6.04 6.93 -14.10
CA SER A 140 -5.75 7.76 -15.28
C SER A 140 -6.08 7.04 -16.59
N ARG A 141 -6.01 5.69 -16.59
CA ARG A 141 -6.28 4.83 -17.73
C ARG A 141 -7.68 4.24 -17.75
N ALA A 142 -8.57 4.71 -16.86
CA ALA A 142 -9.95 4.22 -16.77
C ALA A 142 -10.62 4.16 -18.16
N SER A 143 -11.37 3.08 -18.43
CA SER A 143 -12.17 3.00 -19.64
C SER A 143 -13.17 4.15 -19.70
N LEU A 144 -13.52 4.59 -20.89
CA LEU A 144 -14.37 5.77 -21.06
C LEU A 144 -15.75 5.57 -20.40
N ASN A 145 -16.33 4.39 -20.59
CA ASN A 145 -17.64 4.04 -20.02
C ASN A 145 -17.62 4.08 -18.50
N THR A 146 -16.64 3.42 -17.87
CA THR A 146 -16.50 3.40 -16.41
C THR A 146 -16.15 4.79 -15.86
N TRP A 147 -15.31 5.55 -16.56
CA TRP A 147 -15.01 6.92 -16.16
C TRP A 147 -16.25 7.83 -16.19
N GLN A 148 -17.05 7.76 -17.26
CA GLN A 148 -18.29 8.51 -17.35
C GLN A 148 -19.30 8.13 -16.26
N PHE A 149 -19.30 6.87 -15.84
CA PHE A 149 -20.13 6.39 -14.74
C PHE A 149 -19.69 6.95 -13.38
N ILE A 150 -18.39 6.89 -13.03
CA ILE A 150 -17.90 7.26 -11.70
C ILE A 150 -17.72 8.76 -11.49
N LYS A 151 -17.31 9.50 -12.54
CA LYS A 151 -16.97 10.94 -12.50
C LYS A 151 -18.05 11.80 -11.82
N PRO A 152 -19.36 11.64 -12.09
CA PRO A 152 -20.41 12.45 -11.46
C PRO A 152 -20.48 12.29 -9.95
N TYR A 153 -20.13 11.12 -9.40
CA TYR A 153 -20.11 10.87 -7.96
C TYR A 153 -18.90 11.55 -7.31
N ILE A 154 -17.72 11.46 -7.92
CA ILE A 154 -16.52 12.17 -7.45
C ILE A 154 -16.76 13.68 -7.43
N GLN A 155 -17.41 14.22 -8.45
CA GLN A 155 -17.70 15.66 -8.56
C GLN A 155 -18.65 16.19 -7.49
N LYS A 156 -19.44 15.33 -6.85
CA LYS A 156 -20.31 15.69 -5.73
C LYS A 156 -19.60 15.71 -4.38
N CYS A 157 -18.38 15.21 -4.29
CA CYS A 157 -17.62 15.23 -3.03
C CYS A 157 -17.08 16.63 -2.73
N GLN A 158 -16.91 16.94 -1.44
CA GLN A 158 -16.27 18.16 -0.95
C GLN A 158 -14.76 18.09 -1.11
N ALA A 159 -14.18 16.89 -1.10
CA ALA A 159 -12.79 16.65 -1.45
C ALA A 159 -12.64 15.31 -2.18
N ALA A 160 -11.69 15.27 -3.13
CA ALA A 160 -11.22 14.05 -3.77
C ALA A 160 -9.71 13.95 -3.57
N ILE A 161 -9.26 12.84 -3.00
CA ILE A 161 -7.87 12.61 -2.65
C ILE A 161 -7.30 11.50 -3.53
N PHE A 162 -6.22 11.79 -4.23
CA PHE A 162 -5.46 10.85 -5.04
C PHE A 162 -4.03 10.72 -4.52
N THR A 163 -3.32 9.68 -4.92
CA THR A 163 -1.92 9.50 -4.55
C THR A 163 -1.03 10.47 -5.32
N LEU A 164 -1.28 10.65 -6.63
CA LEU A 164 -0.49 11.50 -7.51
C LEU A 164 -1.37 12.33 -8.44
N PRO A 165 -0.85 13.48 -8.94
CA PRO A 165 -1.58 14.34 -9.88
C PRO A 165 -1.96 13.64 -11.20
N ASN A 166 -1.16 12.70 -11.65
CA ASN A 166 -1.40 11.94 -12.87
C ASN A 166 -2.21 10.65 -12.66
N PHE A 167 -2.71 10.39 -11.46
CA PHE A 167 -3.50 9.18 -11.13
C PHE A 167 -5.01 9.37 -11.33
N HIS A 168 -5.46 10.47 -11.88
CA HIS A 168 -6.86 10.68 -12.24
C HIS A 168 -6.98 11.26 -13.66
N ARG A 169 -8.16 11.12 -14.23
CA ARG A 169 -8.55 11.77 -15.49
C ARG A 169 -9.09 13.17 -15.21
N ASP A 170 -9.64 13.81 -16.25
CA ASP A 170 -10.23 15.15 -16.20
C ASP A 170 -11.29 15.31 -15.08
N LEU A 171 -10.98 16.17 -14.12
CA LEU A 171 -11.83 16.61 -13.00
C LEU A 171 -11.84 18.15 -12.86
N GLU A 172 -11.70 18.89 -13.95
CA GLU A 172 -11.57 20.36 -13.98
C GLU A 172 -12.64 21.08 -13.16
N LYS A 173 -13.90 20.58 -13.16
CA LYS A 173 -15.01 21.18 -12.38
C LYS A 173 -14.78 21.22 -10.88
N ILE A 174 -13.88 20.38 -10.35
CA ILE A 174 -13.57 20.28 -8.93
C ILE A 174 -12.09 20.44 -8.62
N LYS A 175 -11.30 20.99 -9.51
CA LYS A 175 -9.84 21.11 -9.33
C LYS A 175 -9.42 21.71 -7.98
N ASN A 176 -10.19 22.65 -7.43
CA ASN A 176 -9.93 23.27 -6.14
C ASN A 176 -10.26 22.36 -4.92
N LYS A 177 -10.89 21.20 -5.19
CA LYS A 177 -11.25 20.17 -4.20
C LYS A 177 -10.41 18.91 -4.34
N ILE A 178 -9.44 18.90 -5.27
CA ILE A 178 -8.52 17.77 -5.46
C ILE A 178 -7.30 17.97 -4.58
N PHE A 179 -6.93 16.91 -3.88
CA PHE A 179 -5.76 16.84 -3.01
C PHE A 179 -4.92 15.62 -3.35
N TYR A 180 -3.64 15.69 -3.04
CA TYR A 180 -2.69 14.60 -3.28
C TYR A 180 -2.03 14.23 -1.97
N ILE A 181 -2.27 12.99 -1.52
CA ILE A 181 -1.69 12.46 -0.29
C ILE A 181 -0.95 11.17 -0.63
N LEU A 182 0.35 11.15 -0.45
CA LEU A 182 1.16 9.95 -0.58
C LEU A 182 0.84 8.97 0.57
N PRO A 183 0.77 7.67 0.32
CA PRO A 183 0.68 6.69 1.39
C PRO A 183 1.82 6.81 2.40
N SER A 184 1.56 6.41 3.63
CA SER A 184 2.52 6.42 4.72
C SER A 184 2.50 5.10 5.48
N ILE A 185 3.46 4.93 6.38
CA ILE A 185 3.52 3.82 7.32
C ILE A 185 3.37 4.30 8.76
N ASP A 186 2.75 3.49 9.61
CA ASP A 186 2.82 3.62 11.06
C ASP A 186 4.13 2.98 11.55
N PRO A 187 5.11 3.76 12.05
CA PRO A 187 6.38 3.21 12.52
C PRO A 187 6.25 2.32 13.75
N LEU A 188 5.11 2.38 14.45
CA LEU A 188 4.81 1.58 15.64
C LEU A 188 4.06 0.28 15.33
N SER A 189 3.59 0.09 14.09
CA SER A 189 2.90 -1.15 13.74
C SER A 189 3.83 -2.36 13.87
N SER A 190 3.27 -3.51 14.22
CA SER A 190 4.02 -4.77 14.35
C SER A 190 4.85 -5.11 13.11
N LYS A 191 4.36 -4.74 11.94
CA LYS A 191 5.01 -4.94 10.66
C LYS A 191 6.22 -4.00 10.45
N ASN A 192 6.18 -2.78 10.99
CA ASN A 192 7.20 -1.76 10.76
C ASN A 192 8.25 -1.67 11.87
N LEU A 193 7.94 -2.11 13.08
CA LEU A 193 8.95 -2.26 14.11
C LEU A 193 10.02 -3.26 13.66
N PRO A 194 11.32 -2.89 13.68
CA PRO A 194 12.39 -3.82 13.36
C PRO A 194 12.30 -5.07 14.25
N ALA A 195 12.60 -6.23 13.69
CA ALA A 195 12.65 -7.46 14.45
C ALA A 195 13.96 -7.60 15.22
N THR A 196 13.92 -8.25 16.37
CA THR A 196 15.11 -8.61 17.15
C THR A 196 15.90 -9.73 16.44
N GLU A 197 17.15 -9.95 16.86
CA GLU A 197 17.94 -11.06 16.33
C GLU A 197 17.32 -12.43 16.63
N GLU A 198 16.66 -12.57 17.78
CA GLU A 198 15.95 -13.78 18.19
C GLU A 198 14.77 -14.05 17.27
N GLU A 199 13.93 -13.04 17.00
CA GLU A 199 12.80 -13.16 16.09
C GLU A 199 13.25 -13.51 14.66
N ILE A 200 14.36 -12.90 14.18
CA ILE A 200 14.93 -13.23 12.86
C ILE A 200 15.37 -14.69 12.85
N LYS A 201 16.09 -15.16 13.88
CA LYS A 201 16.55 -16.55 13.98
C LYS A 201 15.38 -17.54 14.01
N GLU A 202 14.34 -17.25 14.79
CA GLU A 202 13.14 -18.07 14.87
C GLU A 202 12.44 -18.21 13.52
N VAL A 203 12.14 -17.10 12.85
CA VAL A 203 11.45 -17.07 11.55
C VAL A 203 12.29 -17.74 10.47
N PHE A 204 13.60 -17.49 10.43
CA PHE A 204 14.48 -18.11 9.46
C PHE A 204 14.55 -19.62 9.63
N ASN A 205 14.64 -20.10 10.89
CA ASN A 205 14.63 -21.54 11.20
C ASN A 205 13.29 -22.18 10.82
N GLN A 206 12.16 -21.54 11.18
CA GLN A 206 10.81 -22.01 10.83
C GLN A 206 10.66 -22.25 9.34
N HIS A 207 11.18 -21.35 8.51
CA HIS A 207 11.07 -21.43 7.06
C HIS A 207 12.30 -22.07 6.37
N LYS A 208 13.21 -22.66 7.14
CA LYS A 208 14.44 -23.31 6.63
C LYS A 208 15.26 -22.34 5.74
N ILE A 209 15.40 -21.09 6.18
CA ILE A 209 16.24 -20.06 5.57
C ILE A 209 17.56 -20.04 6.34
N SER A 210 18.68 -20.12 5.64
CA SER A 210 20.00 -20.12 6.29
C SER A 210 20.41 -18.73 6.73
N LEU A 211 20.75 -18.54 8.00
CA LEU A 211 21.32 -17.29 8.54
C LEU A 211 22.75 -17.00 8.03
N GLN A 212 23.44 -18.02 7.53
CA GLN A 212 24.83 -17.88 7.06
C GLN A 212 24.92 -17.40 5.60
N LYS A 213 23.80 -17.34 4.89
CA LYS A 213 23.73 -16.97 3.49
C LYS A 213 22.96 -15.65 3.33
N PRO A 214 23.41 -14.73 2.47
CA PRO A 214 22.64 -13.52 2.21
C PRO A 214 21.29 -13.87 1.58
N VAL A 215 20.23 -13.17 2.01
CA VAL A 215 18.86 -13.34 1.53
C VAL A 215 18.47 -12.14 0.67
N ILE A 216 17.99 -12.43 -0.53
CA ILE A 216 17.24 -11.53 -1.37
C ILE A 216 15.77 -11.76 -1.03
N LEU A 217 15.01 -10.70 -0.73
CA LEU A 217 13.61 -10.82 -0.31
C LEU A 217 12.69 -9.95 -1.17
N GLN A 218 11.61 -10.53 -1.66
CA GLN A 218 10.43 -9.79 -2.12
C GLN A 218 9.27 -10.04 -1.17
N VAL A 219 8.59 -8.98 -0.73
CA VAL A 219 7.35 -9.04 0.02
C VAL A 219 6.25 -8.37 -0.80
N SER A 220 5.24 -9.16 -1.23
CA SER A 220 4.10 -8.64 -1.99
C SER A 220 2.95 -9.65 -1.96
N ARG A 221 1.74 -9.24 -2.35
CA ARG A 221 0.72 -10.22 -2.74
C ARG A 221 1.23 -11.04 -3.92
N PHE A 222 0.76 -12.27 -4.06
CA PHE A 222 0.97 -13.05 -5.28
C PHE A 222 0.09 -12.47 -6.39
N ASP A 223 0.70 -11.65 -7.23
CA ASP A 223 0.05 -10.86 -8.26
C ASP A 223 1.04 -10.75 -9.43
N ARG A 224 0.59 -11.02 -10.65
CA ARG A 224 1.45 -10.96 -11.85
C ARG A 224 2.10 -9.59 -12.04
N LEU A 225 1.44 -8.51 -11.61
CA LEU A 225 2.01 -7.16 -11.67
C LEU A 225 3.19 -6.97 -10.71
N LYS A 226 3.35 -7.84 -9.70
CA LYS A 226 4.53 -7.86 -8.80
C LYS A 226 5.69 -8.69 -9.35
N ASP A 227 5.45 -9.41 -10.43
CA ASP A 227 6.41 -10.18 -11.23
C ASP A 227 7.35 -11.08 -10.42
N PRO A 228 6.81 -11.98 -9.57
CA PRO A 228 7.65 -12.91 -8.81
C PRO A 228 8.43 -13.86 -9.73
N CYS A 229 7.85 -14.25 -10.87
CA CYS A 229 8.53 -15.10 -11.85
C CYS A 229 9.73 -14.42 -12.51
N GLY A 230 9.62 -13.14 -12.87
CA GLY A 230 10.74 -12.36 -13.40
C GLY A 230 11.82 -12.10 -12.35
N LEU A 231 11.46 -12.03 -11.05
CA LEU A 231 12.47 -11.97 -9.99
C LEU A 231 13.24 -13.30 -9.88
N ILE A 232 12.58 -14.46 -10.04
CA ILE A 232 13.26 -15.76 -10.07
C ILE A 232 14.24 -15.81 -11.25
N GLU A 233 13.89 -15.27 -12.40
CA GLU A 233 14.82 -15.18 -13.54
C GLU A 233 16.03 -14.29 -13.22
N ALA A 234 15.81 -13.10 -12.65
CA ALA A 234 16.91 -12.24 -12.19
C ALA A 234 17.79 -12.94 -11.14
N PHE A 235 17.18 -13.67 -10.21
CA PHE A 235 17.89 -14.46 -9.21
C PHE A 235 18.77 -15.54 -9.82
N ASN A 236 18.34 -16.21 -10.87
CA ASN A 236 19.15 -17.22 -11.56
C ASN A 236 20.42 -16.61 -12.17
N PHE A 237 20.39 -15.37 -12.64
CA PHE A 237 21.60 -14.64 -13.04
C PHE A 237 22.48 -14.31 -11.84
N VAL A 238 21.88 -13.82 -10.75
CA VAL A 238 22.62 -13.51 -9.51
C VAL A 238 23.31 -14.73 -8.94
N GLN A 239 22.64 -15.88 -8.93
CA GLN A 239 23.16 -17.12 -8.35
C GLN A 239 24.39 -17.67 -9.09
N LYS A 240 24.54 -17.41 -10.40
CA LYS A 240 25.75 -17.77 -11.15
C LYS A 240 26.99 -17.09 -10.60
N ASP A 241 26.88 -15.81 -10.25
CA ASP A 241 27.99 -15.00 -9.75
C ASP A 241 28.11 -15.06 -8.22
N PHE A 242 27.04 -15.43 -7.51
CA PHE A 242 26.96 -15.50 -6.06
C PHE A 242 26.23 -16.78 -5.61
N PRO A 243 26.86 -17.97 -5.71
CA PRO A 243 26.19 -19.28 -5.53
C PRO A 243 25.58 -19.49 -4.13
N SER A 244 26.09 -18.81 -3.10
CA SER A 244 25.61 -18.96 -1.73
C SER A 244 24.37 -18.14 -1.39
N VAL A 245 23.83 -17.34 -2.33
CA VAL A 245 22.67 -16.48 -2.09
C VAL A 245 21.38 -17.29 -2.01
N GLN A 246 20.41 -16.79 -1.24
CA GLN A 246 19.05 -17.32 -1.16
C GLN A 246 18.05 -16.27 -1.65
N LEU A 247 16.96 -16.72 -2.28
CA LEU A 247 15.78 -15.92 -2.61
C LEU A 247 14.60 -16.34 -1.74
N VAL A 248 13.95 -15.37 -1.13
CA VAL A 248 12.67 -15.55 -0.44
C VAL A 248 11.62 -14.67 -1.13
N ILE A 249 10.52 -15.26 -1.56
CA ILE A 249 9.34 -14.54 -2.03
C ILE A 249 8.24 -14.82 -1.02
N ALA A 250 7.80 -13.80 -0.30
CA ALA A 250 6.80 -13.92 0.75
C ALA A 250 5.59 -13.05 0.43
N GLY A 251 4.39 -13.60 0.60
CA GLY A 251 3.17 -12.88 0.29
C GLY A 251 1.92 -13.47 0.91
N ALA A 252 0.83 -12.73 0.83
CA ALA A 252 -0.47 -13.19 1.24
C ALA A 252 -1.22 -13.80 0.04
N LEU A 253 -1.98 -14.87 0.32
CA LEU A 253 -3.02 -15.42 -0.53
C LEU A 253 -4.37 -15.04 0.09
N ALA A 254 -5.19 -14.28 -0.64
CA ALA A 254 -6.58 -14.07 -0.24
C ALA A 254 -7.39 -15.32 -0.62
N PRO A 255 -8.20 -15.87 0.30
CA PRO A 255 -8.93 -17.13 0.05
C PRO A 255 -9.88 -17.09 -1.14
N ASP A 256 -10.33 -15.92 -1.54
CA ASP A 256 -11.27 -15.62 -2.60
C ASP A 256 -10.62 -15.04 -3.87
N ASP A 257 -9.29 -14.90 -3.90
CA ASP A 257 -8.54 -14.37 -5.04
C ASP A 257 -7.91 -15.51 -5.87
N THR A 258 -8.68 -16.01 -6.86
CA THR A 258 -8.23 -17.07 -7.76
C THR A 258 -7.00 -16.69 -8.60
N GLU A 259 -6.83 -15.39 -8.91
CA GLU A 259 -5.67 -14.91 -9.66
C GLU A 259 -4.40 -14.99 -8.80
N ALA A 260 -4.51 -14.68 -7.50
CA ALA A 260 -3.42 -14.81 -6.54
C ALA A 260 -2.97 -16.27 -6.40
N GLU A 261 -3.92 -17.24 -6.35
CA GLU A 261 -3.59 -18.66 -6.30
C GLU A 261 -2.87 -19.12 -7.58
N ILE A 262 -3.36 -18.71 -8.75
CA ILE A 262 -2.69 -19.04 -10.03
C ILE A 262 -1.26 -18.50 -10.05
N CYS A 263 -1.07 -17.24 -9.68
CA CYS A 263 0.25 -16.60 -9.63
C CYS A 263 1.17 -17.30 -8.63
N TYR A 264 0.65 -17.74 -7.49
CA TYR A 264 1.39 -18.52 -6.50
C TYR A 264 1.87 -19.85 -7.06
N GLN A 265 0.99 -20.60 -7.73
CA GLN A 265 1.33 -21.89 -8.34
C GLN A 265 2.35 -21.74 -9.49
N GLU A 266 2.21 -20.72 -10.35
CA GLU A 266 3.19 -20.36 -11.38
C GLU A 266 4.57 -20.05 -10.75
N THR A 267 4.58 -19.35 -9.63
CA THR A 267 5.81 -19.00 -8.90
C THR A 267 6.47 -20.24 -8.30
N LEU A 268 5.70 -21.16 -7.72
CA LEU A 268 6.19 -22.43 -7.20
C LEU A 268 6.79 -23.29 -8.33
N GLN A 269 6.09 -23.39 -9.46
CA GLN A 269 6.58 -24.13 -10.63
C GLN A 269 7.90 -23.53 -11.16
N LYS A 270 7.99 -22.21 -11.25
CA LYS A 270 9.20 -21.51 -11.71
C LYS A 270 10.39 -21.70 -10.76
N ALA A 271 10.13 -21.84 -9.46
CA ALA A 271 11.14 -22.09 -8.43
C ALA A 271 11.57 -23.55 -8.33
N GLN A 272 10.86 -24.48 -8.97
CA GLN A 272 11.05 -25.91 -8.83
C GLN A 272 12.51 -26.33 -9.12
N GLY A 273 13.04 -27.20 -8.26
CA GLY A 273 14.41 -27.71 -8.37
C GLY A 273 15.50 -26.80 -7.77
N ASN A 274 15.23 -25.54 -7.49
CA ASN A 274 16.21 -24.63 -6.87
C ASN A 274 16.05 -24.57 -5.33
N LYS A 275 16.89 -25.29 -4.59
CA LYS A 275 16.87 -25.36 -3.12
C LYS A 275 17.14 -24.02 -2.42
N ASN A 276 17.69 -23.06 -3.13
CA ASN A 276 17.97 -21.72 -2.60
C ASN A 276 16.80 -20.75 -2.76
N ILE A 277 15.67 -21.17 -3.33
CA ILE A 277 14.44 -20.37 -3.45
C ILE A 277 13.41 -20.87 -2.44
N LYS A 278 12.78 -19.95 -1.70
CA LYS A 278 11.67 -20.19 -0.78
C LYS A 278 10.50 -19.33 -1.17
N ILE A 279 9.34 -19.95 -1.36
CA ILE A 279 8.06 -19.27 -1.62
C ILE A 279 7.19 -19.45 -0.37
N LEU A 280 6.79 -18.36 0.26
CA LEU A 280 6.10 -18.38 1.55
C LEU A 280 4.74 -17.69 1.44
N SER A 281 3.67 -18.41 1.79
CA SER A 281 2.36 -17.82 1.99
C SER A 281 2.20 -17.39 3.45
N LEU A 282 2.16 -16.09 3.71
CA LEU A 282 2.16 -15.49 5.04
C LEU A 282 0.96 -14.55 5.21
N ASN A 283 -0.21 -15.14 5.52
CA ASN A 283 -1.41 -14.36 5.78
C ASN A 283 -1.39 -13.80 7.21
N ARG A 284 -1.57 -12.47 7.37
CA ARG A 284 -1.65 -11.77 8.66
C ARG A 284 -0.48 -12.05 9.63
N GLN A 285 0.72 -12.24 9.11
CA GLN A 285 1.90 -12.55 9.92
C GLN A 285 2.89 -11.39 9.90
N ASP A 286 2.45 -10.21 10.33
CA ASP A 286 3.20 -8.96 10.30
C ASP A 286 4.59 -9.06 10.94
N ARG A 287 4.71 -9.75 12.10
CA ARG A 287 6.02 -9.94 12.76
C ARG A 287 6.94 -10.83 11.94
N GLN A 288 6.44 -11.87 11.27
CA GLN A 288 7.26 -12.69 10.38
C GLN A 288 7.73 -11.88 9.16
N ILE A 289 6.85 -11.06 8.57
CA ILE A 289 7.23 -10.13 7.49
C ILE A 289 8.32 -9.17 7.97
N SER A 290 8.16 -8.59 9.17
CA SER A 290 9.17 -7.72 9.75
C SER A 290 10.51 -8.44 9.95
N ALA A 291 10.50 -9.67 10.45
CA ALA A 291 11.71 -10.47 10.66
C ALA A 291 12.40 -10.82 9.34
N LEU A 292 11.64 -11.21 8.30
CA LEU A 292 12.18 -11.46 6.98
C LEU A 292 12.82 -10.19 6.38
N GLN A 293 12.13 -9.03 6.46
CA GLN A 293 12.68 -7.76 6.00
C GLN A 293 13.93 -7.38 6.80
N SER A 294 13.90 -7.51 8.13
CA SER A 294 15.03 -7.16 9.00
C SER A 294 16.25 -8.05 8.77
N GLY A 295 16.06 -9.34 8.47
CA GLY A 295 17.13 -10.30 8.19
C GLY A 295 17.64 -10.29 6.75
N ALA A 296 16.91 -9.69 5.80
CA ALA A 296 17.30 -9.67 4.39
C ALA A 296 18.57 -8.83 4.14
N ALA A 297 19.39 -9.29 3.19
CA ALA A 297 20.55 -8.55 2.69
C ALA A 297 20.17 -7.50 1.65
N VAL A 298 19.18 -7.80 0.80
CA VAL A 298 18.63 -6.91 -0.24
C VAL A 298 17.14 -7.15 -0.35
N ILE A 299 16.36 -6.08 -0.35
CA ILE A 299 14.93 -6.14 -0.67
C ILE A 299 14.73 -5.82 -2.15
N VAL A 300 13.88 -6.57 -2.81
CA VAL A 300 13.58 -6.37 -4.24
C VAL A 300 12.09 -6.16 -4.43
N GLN A 301 11.71 -5.17 -5.22
CA GLN A 301 10.34 -4.95 -5.68
C GLN A 301 10.34 -4.81 -7.21
N LYS A 302 10.34 -5.95 -7.90
CA LYS A 302 10.39 -6.00 -9.36
C LYS A 302 8.96 -6.02 -9.93
N SER A 303 8.25 -4.91 -9.76
CA SER A 303 6.88 -4.78 -10.27
C SER A 303 6.86 -4.38 -11.76
N LEU A 304 5.88 -4.90 -12.50
CA LEU A 304 5.54 -4.42 -13.86
C LEU A 304 4.68 -3.15 -13.78
N ALA A 305 3.85 -3.04 -12.76
CA ALA A 305 3.09 -1.85 -12.42
C ALA A 305 2.94 -1.73 -10.90
N GLU A 306 3.03 -0.49 -10.38
CA GLU A 306 2.94 -0.23 -8.95
C GLU A 306 2.37 1.16 -8.69
N SER A 307 1.28 1.25 -7.94
CA SER A 307 0.73 2.56 -7.58
C SER A 307 1.62 3.32 -6.59
N PHE A 308 2.16 2.61 -5.59
CA PHE A 308 3.10 3.18 -4.63
C PHE A 308 4.12 2.14 -4.13
N GLY A 309 3.66 1.03 -3.53
CA GLY A 309 4.53 -0.04 -3.05
C GLY A 309 4.98 0.15 -1.60
N LEU A 310 4.06 0.05 -0.63
CA LEU A 310 4.37 0.21 0.80
C LEU A 310 5.48 -0.70 1.29
N ALA A 311 5.64 -1.89 0.71
CA ALA A 311 6.74 -2.81 1.05
C ALA A 311 8.13 -2.18 0.85
N ILE A 312 8.27 -1.23 -0.09
CA ILE A 312 9.50 -0.44 -0.28
C ILE A 312 9.71 0.49 0.91
N THR A 313 8.67 1.26 1.28
CA THR A 313 8.72 2.17 2.43
C THR A 313 9.08 1.42 3.72
N GLU A 314 8.44 0.26 3.95
CA GLU A 314 8.68 -0.63 5.09
C GLU A 314 10.12 -1.14 5.14
N ALA A 315 10.69 -1.51 3.98
CA ALA A 315 12.07 -1.95 3.86
C ALA A 315 13.06 -0.82 4.13
N LEU A 316 12.85 0.35 3.51
CA LEU A 316 13.68 1.54 3.71
C LEU A 316 13.64 2.01 5.18
N TRP A 317 12.46 1.95 5.83
CA TRP A 317 12.32 2.26 7.25
C TRP A 317 13.21 1.36 8.13
N LYS A 318 13.39 0.10 7.75
CA LYS A 318 14.28 -0.87 8.42
C LYS A 318 15.75 -0.79 7.96
N LEU A 319 16.16 0.34 7.35
CA LEU A 319 17.55 0.57 6.88
C LEU A 319 18.00 -0.43 5.79
N LYS A 320 17.06 -1.08 5.07
CA LYS A 320 17.41 -2.07 4.07
C LYS A 320 17.73 -1.46 2.72
N PRO A 321 18.77 -1.94 2.02
CA PRO A 321 19.00 -1.55 0.64
C PRO A 321 17.92 -2.16 -0.26
N VAL A 322 17.37 -1.33 -1.15
CA VAL A 322 16.27 -1.71 -2.03
C VAL A 322 16.71 -1.62 -3.50
N VAL A 323 16.33 -2.66 -4.27
CA VAL A 323 16.28 -2.64 -5.73
C VAL A 323 14.84 -2.67 -6.15
N ALA A 324 14.41 -1.74 -7.02
CA ALA A 324 13.01 -1.71 -7.46
C ALA A 324 12.88 -1.31 -8.93
N SER A 325 11.77 -1.70 -9.55
CA SER A 325 11.45 -1.29 -10.92
C SER A 325 11.17 0.22 -11.00
N ASN A 326 11.55 0.84 -12.12
CA ASN A 326 11.28 2.25 -12.38
C ASN A 326 9.87 2.44 -12.96
N VAL A 327 8.82 2.12 -12.16
CA VAL A 327 7.41 2.18 -12.59
C VAL A 327 6.52 2.85 -11.54
N GLY A 328 5.46 3.51 -12.00
CA GLY A 328 4.40 4.09 -11.18
C GLY A 328 4.92 5.02 -10.07
N GLY A 329 4.53 4.75 -8.83
CA GLY A 329 4.92 5.54 -7.64
C GLY A 329 6.28 5.15 -7.03
N ILE A 330 6.97 4.12 -7.54
CA ILE A 330 8.27 3.69 -6.99
C ILE A 330 9.33 4.80 -7.02
N PRO A 331 9.48 5.61 -8.11
CA PRO A 331 10.47 6.70 -8.16
C PRO A 331 10.27 7.81 -7.11
N LEU A 332 9.11 7.87 -6.44
CA LEU A 332 8.91 8.79 -5.32
C LEU A 332 9.65 8.36 -4.06
N GLN A 333 9.85 7.06 -3.90
CA GLN A 333 10.50 6.43 -2.76
C GLN A 333 11.98 6.13 -3.03
N ILE A 334 12.31 5.84 -4.29
CA ILE A 334 13.67 5.50 -4.72
C ILE A 334 14.20 6.57 -5.66
N THR A 335 15.11 7.40 -5.14
CA THR A 335 16.01 8.19 -6.00
C THR A 335 17.19 7.31 -6.35
N ASP A 336 17.36 6.98 -7.64
CA ASP A 336 18.39 6.02 -8.09
C ASP A 336 19.78 6.41 -7.58
N LYS A 337 20.52 5.42 -7.08
CA LYS A 337 21.87 5.53 -6.51
C LYS A 337 21.98 6.43 -5.25
N LYS A 338 20.85 7.01 -4.77
CA LYS A 338 20.82 7.84 -3.56
C LYS A 338 20.09 7.15 -2.40
N THR A 339 18.88 6.62 -2.63
CA THR A 339 18.06 5.95 -1.60
C THR A 339 17.78 4.48 -1.91
N GLY A 340 18.21 4.00 -3.08
CA GLY A 340 18.08 2.64 -3.57
C GLY A 340 18.63 2.55 -4.99
N LEU A 341 18.38 1.44 -5.68
CA LEU A 341 18.72 1.24 -7.08
C LEU A 341 17.44 0.96 -7.88
N LEU A 342 17.29 1.63 -9.02
CA LEU A 342 16.21 1.38 -9.96
C LEU A 342 16.66 0.43 -11.08
N CYS A 343 15.73 -0.42 -11.54
CA CYS A 343 15.92 -1.32 -12.68
C CYS A 343 14.75 -1.22 -13.66
N SER A 344 14.99 -1.58 -14.92
CA SER A 344 13.98 -1.55 -15.99
C SER A 344 13.59 -2.94 -16.51
N ASP A 345 14.48 -3.92 -16.31
CA ASP A 345 14.37 -5.28 -16.84
C ASP A 345 15.03 -6.30 -15.91
N ILE A 346 15.00 -7.56 -16.29
CA ILE A 346 15.55 -8.69 -15.51
C ILE A 346 17.07 -8.55 -15.35
N GLU A 347 17.79 -8.18 -16.39
CA GLU A 347 19.25 -8.10 -16.38
C GLU A 347 19.74 -6.95 -15.50
N SER A 348 19.17 -5.75 -15.63
CA SER A 348 19.47 -4.59 -14.79
C SER A 348 19.12 -4.84 -13.33
N CYS A 349 18.01 -5.57 -13.06
CA CYS A 349 17.65 -6.01 -11.71
C CYS A 349 18.72 -6.94 -11.12
N ALA A 350 19.15 -7.95 -11.86
CA ALA A 350 20.22 -8.87 -11.42
C ALA A 350 21.54 -8.12 -11.14
N LYS A 351 21.95 -7.20 -12.04
CA LYS A 351 23.16 -6.36 -11.86
C LYS A 351 23.07 -5.48 -10.60
N ALA A 352 21.90 -4.87 -10.37
CA ALA A 352 21.66 -4.04 -9.18
C ALA A 352 21.74 -4.86 -7.89
N ILE A 353 21.15 -6.05 -7.86
CA ILE A 353 21.21 -6.97 -6.73
C ILE A 353 22.66 -7.39 -6.46
N LEU A 354 23.38 -7.85 -7.47
CA LEU A 354 24.81 -8.24 -7.37
C LEU A 354 25.66 -7.11 -6.81
N ARG A 355 25.43 -5.90 -7.28
CA ARG A 355 26.12 -4.71 -6.79
C ARG A 355 25.94 -4.51 -5.29
N LEU A 356 24.69 -4.60 -4.78
CA LEU A 356 24.41 -4.44 -3.35
C LEU A 356 24.94 -5.61 -2.51
N LEU A 357 24.99 -6.82 -3.06
CA LEU A 357 25.60 -7.97 -2.37
C LEU A 357 27.12 -7.84 -2.24
N LYS A 358 27.79 -7.29 -3.27
CA LYS A 358 29.26 -7.12 -3.32
C LYS A 358 29.72 -5.83 -2.59
N GLU A 359 29.03 -4.70 -2.79
CA GLU A 359 29.38 -3.38 -2.25
C GLU A 359 28.64 -3.09 -0.93
N LYS A 360 29.08 -3.68 0.19
CA LYS A 360 28.41 -3.54 1.51
C LYS A 360 28.34 -2.09 2.01
N SER A 361 29.31 -1.25 1.71
CA SER A 361 29.33 0.17 2.05
C SER A 361 28.25 0.94 1.30
N LEU A 362 28.07 0.67 0.01
CA LEU A 362 27.00 1.23 -0.81
C LEU A 362 25.64 0.79 -0.26
N ALA A 363 25.44 -0.51 -0.02
CA ALA A 363 24.20 -1.05 0.52
C ALA A 363 23.77 -0.35 1.83
N ARG A 364 24.70 -0.21 2.78
CA ARG A 364 24.45 0.51 4.05
C ARG A 364 24.11 1.98 3.83
N ARG A 365 24.85 2.67 2.96
CA ARG A 365 24.59 4.08 2.65
C ARG A 365 23.20 4.29 2.05
N LEU A 366 22.82 3.46 1.07
CA LEU A 366 21.49 3.54 0.44
C LEU A 366 20.36 3.25 1.42
N GLY A 367 20.51 2.23 2.27
CA GLY A 367 19.54 1.92 3.32
C GLY A 367 19.36 3.07 4.32
N LYS A 368 20.47 3.69 4.78
CA LYS A 368 20.41 4.86 5.67
C LYS A 368 19.73 6.06 5.01
N ASN A 369 20.08 6.37 3.79
CA ASN A 369 19.47 7.48 3.05
C ASN A 369 17.97 7.22 2.80
N GLY A 370 17.60 5.97 2.49
CA GLY A 370 16.21 5.57 2.33
C GLY A 370 15.42 5.71 3.63
N HIS A 371 15.99 5.30 4.76
CA HIS A 371 15.39 5.49 6.08
C HIS A 371 15.10 6.96 6.39
N ASN A 372 16.09 7.84 6.17
CA ASN A 372 15.93 9.29 6.38
C ASN A 372 14.81 9.87 5.49
N LEU A 373 14.72 9.42 4.24
CA LEU A 373 13.64 9.82 3.34
C LEU A 373 12.27 9.37 3.85
N VAL A 374 12.15 8.14 4.38
CA VAL A 374 10.91 7.65 4.97
C VAL A 374 10.54 8.47 6.20
N GLN A 375 11.48 8.74 7.09
CA GLN A 375 11.25 9.56 8.29
C GLN A 375 10.73 10.95 7.93
N GLU A 376 11.25 11.57 6.86
CA GLU A 376 10.84 12.90 6.41
C GLU A 376 9.46 12.89 5.72
N LYS A 377 9.20 11.88 4.84
CA LYS A 377 8.11 11.99 3.85
C LYS A 377 7.02 10.93 3.96
N PHE A 378 7.27 9.81 4.63
CA PHE A 378 6.36 8.64 4.53
C PHE A 378 5.90 8.09 5.88
N LEU A 379 6.01 8.87 6.97
CA LEU A 379 5.40 8.51 8.25
C LEU A 379 3.97 9.03 8.35
N ILE A 380 3.16 8.32 9.14
CA ILE A 380 1.76 8.65 9.41
C ILE A 380 1.58 10.10 9.90
N THR A 381 2.51 10.64 10.67
CA THR A 381 2.48 12.01 11.19
C THR A 381 2.45 13.08 10.08
N ARG A 382 3.13 12.83 8.94
CA ARG A 382 3.05 13.70 7.76
C ARG A 382 1.66 13.58 7.10
N GLU A 383 1.14 12.37 6.94
CA GLU A 383 -0.16 12.12 6.32
C GLU A 383 -1.29 12.78 7.13
N LEU A 384 -1.25 12.69 8.47
CA LEU A 384 -2.20 13.36 9.35
C LEU A 384 -2.20 14.90 9.19
N LYS A 385 -1.03 15.53 9.00
CA LYS A 385 -0.95 16.97 8.71
C LYS A 385 -1.64 17.35 7.41
N GLU A 386 -1.59 16.49 6.40
CA GLU A 386 -2.28 16.72 5.12
C GLU A 386 -3.79 16.57 5.28
N TYR A 387 -4.27 15.57 6.02
CA TYR A 387 -5.70 15.44 6.35
C TYR A 387 -6.24 16.63 7.15
N LEU A 388 -5.49 17.13 8.10
CA LEU A 388 -5.88 18.31 8.88
C LEU A 388 -6.19 19.51 7.97
N LYS A 389 -5.34 19.76 6.95
CA LYS A 389 -5.58 20.83 5.98
C LYS A 389 -6.89 20.64 5.20
N ILE A 390 -7.19 19.38 4.84
CA ILE A 390 -8.43 19.05 4.13
C ILE A 390 -9.64 19.27 5.03
N PHE A 391 -9.62 18.77 6.26
CA PHE A 391 -10.71 18.95 7.22
C PHE A 391 -10.97 20.42 7.50
N LYS A 392 -9.94 21.22 7.77
CA LYS A 392 -10.08 22.66 7.96
C LYS A 392 -10.72 23.35 6.76
N LYS A 393 -10.38 22.94 5.52
CA LYS A 393 -10.95 23.53 4.31
C LYS A 393 -12.40 23.14 4.04
N ILE A 394 -12.83 21.96 4.48
CA ILE A 394 -14.22 21.47 4.29
C ILE A 394 -15.16 22.09 5.32
N LEU A 395 -14.66 22.41 6.51
CA LEU A 395 -15.44 22.92 7.64
C LEU A 395 -15.56 24.45 7.66
N GLN A 396 -14.79 25.15 6.84
CA GLN A 396 -14.93 26.58 6.54
C GLN A 396 -16.01 26.81 5.49
#